data_435557a8b1b47e0e3f1f438b53f9cc7f
#
_entry.id   435557a8b1b47e0e3f1f438b53f9cc7f
#
_cell.length_a   1.000
_cell.length_b   1.000
_cell.length_c   1.000
_cell.angle_alpha   90.00
_cell.angle_beta   90.00
_cell.angle_gamma   90.00
#
_symmetry.space_group_name_H-M   'P 1'
#
loop_
_entity.id
_entity.type
_entity.pdbx_description
1 polymer ?
#
loop_
_entity_poly.entity_id
_entity_poly.type
_entity_poly.pdbx_seq_one_letter_code
_entity_poly.pdbx_strand_id
1 'polypeptide(L)'
;MASYKEIVTKAVVGKGKKYFKKSYSVNVDNKPTTILGCWIINHKFKGYKSGDKIGVDGNFDVNIWYSYDNDTKTNVINETIKYNELINVKTKLDVDFNDSEIIVRVLKQPSCGNVQINGNTIDFDIEKELGIEVPDDYVAIGADA
;
A
#
# COMPACT_ATOMS: atom_id res chain seq x y z
N MET A 1 -21.65 22.18 -31.48
CA MET A 1 -21.34 21.85 -31.02
C MET A 1 -21.06 21.47 -30.32
N ALA A 2 -20.95 21.16 -30.00
CA ALA A 2 -20.58 20.81 -29.36
C ALA A 2 -20.48 20.24 -28.60
N SER A 3 -20.59 19.77 -28.33
CA SER A 3 -20.51 19.23 -27.62
C SER A 3 -19.76 18.63 -27.04
N TYR A 4 -19.17 18.45 -27.11
CA TYR A 4 -18.22 17.99 -26.77
C TYR A 4 -18.01 18.16 -25.56
N LYS A 5 -18.37 18.49 -25.23
CA LYS A 5 -18.24 18.69 -24.27
C LYS A 5 -18.36 17.88 -23.37
N GLU A 6 -18.62 17.23 -23.59
CA GLU A 6 -18.61 16.57 -22.99
C GLU A 6 -18.10 16.08 -22.26
N ILE A 7 -17.96 15.98 -22.12
CA ILE A 7 -17.46 15.51 -21.66
C ILE A 7 -16.57 15.54 -21.00
N VAL A 8 -16.76 15.45 -20.53
CA VAL A 8 -15.88 15.51 -19.89
C VAL A 8 -15.51 14.62 -18.91
N THR A 9 -14.84 13.79 -19.20
CA THR A 9 -14.19 12.92 -18.34
C THR A 9 -13.03 13.59 -17.70
N LYS A 10 -12.75 13.24 -16.49
CA LYS A 10 -11.56 13.73 -15.83
C LYS A 10 -10.37 12.99 -16.38
N ALA A 11 -9.42 13.74 -16.92
CA ALA A 11 -8.16 13.17 -17.32
C ALA A 11 -7.25 13.05 -16.12
N VAL A 12 -6.28 12.15 -16.18
CA VAL A 12 -5.27 12.04 -15.16
C VAL A 12 -4.23 13.12 -15.37
N VAL A 13 -4.10 14.05 -14.39
CA VAL A 13 -3.11 15.11 -14.48
C VAL A 13 -1.80 14.73 -13.89
N GLY A 14 -1.82 13.84 -12.92
CA GLY A 14 -0.59 13.46 -12.24
C GLY A 14 -0.59 11.99 -11.91
N LYS A 15 0.58 11.41 -12.06
CA LYS A 15 0.83 10.03 -11.69
C LYS A 15 2.08 9.96 -10.86
N GLY A 16 2.09 9.03 -9.93
CA GLY A 16 3.27 8.71 -9.18
C GLY A 16 3.23 7.27 -8.77
N LYS A 17 4.38 6.71 -8.52
CA LYS A 17 4.45 5.36 -7.97
C LYS A 17 5.68 5.25 -7.09
N LYS A 18 5.61 4.34 -6.13
CA LYS A 18 6.73 4.10 -5.25
C LYS A 18 6.72 2.67 -4.77
N TYR A 19 7.90 2.08 -4.76
CA TYR A 19 8.15 0.76 -4.24
C TYR A 19 8.61 0.90 -2.79
N PHE A 20 8.06 0.08 -1.92
CA PHE A 20 8.39 0.10 -0.50
C PHE A 20 8.86 -1.28 -0.08
N LYS A 21 9.91 -1.30 0.70
CA LYS A 21 10.39 -2.51 1.36
C LYS A 21 10.77 -2.15 2.77
N LYS A 22 10.23 -2.87 3.74
CA LYS A 22 10.49 -2.59 5.14
C LYS A 22 10.59 -3.88 5.92
N SER A 23 11.49 -3.90 6.89
CA SER A 23 11.72 -5.05 7.75
C SER A 23 10.96 -4.89 9.05
N TYR A 24 10.40 -6.00 9.52
CA TYR A 24 9.65 -6.08 10.76
C TYR A 24 10.12 -7.26 11.59
N SER A 25 9.80 -7.21 12.87
CA SER A 25 10.13 -8.26 13.80
C SER A 25 8.97 -8.46 14.77
N VAL A 26 8.57 -9.69 15.00
CA VAL A 26 7.50 -10.00 15.96
C VAL A 26 8.02 -10.94 17.00
N ASN A 27 7.61 -10.72 18.25
CA ASN A 27 7.94 -11.61 19.36
C ASN A 27 6.94 -12.75 19.40
N VAL A 28 7.44 -13.94 19.74
CA VAL A 28 6.58 -15.10 19.90
C VAL A 28 6.81 -15.73 21.25
N ASP A 29 5.75 -16.34 21.79
CA ASP A 29 5.81 -16.94 23.12
C ASP A 29 6.60 -18.25 23.13
N ASN A 30 6.54 -18.98 22.03
CA ASN A 30 7.21 -20.26 21.89
C ASN A 30 8.31 -20.14 20.86
N LYS A 31 9.53 -20.50 21.22
CA LYS A 31 10.67 -20.41 20.31
C LYS A 31 10.39 -21.22 19.05
N PRO A 32 10.36 -20.58 17.87
CA PRO A 32 10.06 -21.29 16.65
C PRO A 32 11.14 -22.28 16.24
N THR A 33 10.73 -23.38 15.67
CA THR A 33 11.63 -24.35 15.05
C THR A 33 11.70 -24.12 13.53
N THR A 34 10.54 -24.02 12.88
CA THR A 34 10.46 -23.91 11.42
C THR A 34 9.35 -22.94 11.04
N ILE A 35 9.61 -22.10 10.06
CA ILE A 35 8.59 -21.24 9.46
C ILE A 35 7.84 -22.08 8.41
N LEU A 36 6.53 -22.19 8.56
CA LEU A 36 5.68 -22.95 7.66
C LEU A 36 5.04 -22.08 6.59
N GLY A 37 4.83 -20.80 6.88
CA GLY A 37 4.28 -19.89 5.90
C GLY A 37 4.15 -18.48 6.45
N CYS A 38 4.09 -17.52 5.54
CA CYS A 38 3.84 -16.13 5.85
C CYS A 38 3.05 -15.52 4.71
N TRP A 39 1.90 -14.90 5.02
CA TRP A 39 1.07 -14.29 3.99
C TRP A 39 0.38 -13.05 4.52
N ILE A 40 -0.03 -12.21 3.57
CA ILE A 40 -0.67 -10.93 3.85
C ILE A 40 -2.11 -10.98 3.38
N ILE A 41 -3.02 -10.51 4.24
CA ILE A 41 -4.45 -10.44 3.94
C ILE A 41 -5.01 -9.11 4.41
N ASN A 42 -6.24 -8.81 3.98
CA ASN A 42 -7.03 -7.66 4.43
C ASN A 42 -6.32 -6.32 4.21
N HIS A 43 -5.72 -6.14 3.05
CA HIS A 43 -5.10 -4.87 2.70
C HIS A 43 -6.16 -3.82 2.44
N LYS A 44 -6.13 -2.73 3.21
CA LYS A 44 -7.03 -1.59 3.09
C LYS A 44 -6.20 -0.32 2.99
N PHE A 45 -6.67 0.62 2.20
CA PHE A 45 -5.93 1.85 1.98
C PHE A 45 -6.83 2.96 1.47
N LYS A 46 -6.40 4.19 1.65
CA LYS A 46 -7.04 5.37 1.07
C LYS A 46 -5.99 6.44 0.82
N GLY A 47 -6.22 7.24 -0.23
CA GLY A 47 -5.35 8.35 -0.57
C GLY A 47 -5.84 9.66 0.02
N TYR A 48 -4.91 10.58 0.25
CA TYR A 48 -5.23 11.92 0.70
C TYR A 48 -4.18 12.90 0.20
N LYS A 49 -4.55 14.17 0.08
CA LYS A 49 -3.65 15.22 -0.34
C LYS A 49 -2.83 15.70 0.85
N SER A 50 -1.52 15.79 0.68
CA SER A 50 -0.61 16.25 1.72
C SER A 50 0.41 17.22 1.12
N GLY A 51 0.06 18.51 1.11
CA GLY A 51 0.92 19.53 0.51
C GLY A 51 1.13 19.27 -0.98
N ASP A 52 2.36 19.09 -1.39
CA ASP A 52 2.73 18.78 -2.77
C ASP A 52 2.86 17.28 -3.04
N LYS A 53 2.44 16.46 -2.10
CA LYS A 53 2.52 15.00 -2.19
C LYS A 53 1.16 14.39 -1.98
N ILE A 54 1.04 13.13 -2.35
CA ILE A 54 -0.14 12.34 -2.05
C ILE A 54 0.24 11.30 -1.01
N GLY A 55 -0.52 11.25 0.06
CA GLY A 55 -0.35 10.25 1.09
C GLY A 55 -1.25 9.06 0.85
N VAL A 56 -0.79 7.90 1.24
CA VAL A 56 -1.60 6.69 1.29
C VAL A 56 -1.57 6.16 2.71
N ASP A 57 -2.72 6.11 3.30
CA ASP A 57 -2.92 5.60 4.65
C ASP A 57 -3.54 4.21 4.52
N GLY A 58 -2.90 3.22 5.10
CA GLY A 58 -3.38 1.86 4.93
C GLY A 58 -2.96 0.93 6.04
N ASN A 59 -3.46 -0.30 5.93
CA ASN A 59 -3.10 -1.37 6.85
C ASN A 59 -3.33 -2.72 6.19
N PHE A 60 -2.67 -3.72 6.72
CA PHE A 60 -2.84 -5.10 6.31
C PHE A 60 -2.53 -6.02 7.49
N ASP A 61 -2.98 -7.25 7.38
CA ASP A 61 -2.72 -8.27 8.39
C ASP A 61 -1.65 -9.23 7.87
N VAL A 62 -0.68 -9.52 8.74
CA VAL A 62 0.36 -10.51 8.47
C VAL A 62 0.04 -11.75 9.27
N ASN A 63 -0.03 -12.88 8.60
CA ASN A 63 -0.18 -14.18 9.23
C ASN A 63 1.11 -14.97 9.07
N ILE A 64 1.70 -15.37 10.18
CA ILE A 64 2.91 -16.19 10.16
C ILE A 64 2.60 -17.50 10.86
N TRP A 65 2.79 -18.58 10.12
CA TRP A 65 2.56 -19.94 10.62
C TRP A 65 3.91 -20.59 10.86
N TYR A 66 4.12 -21.07 12.05
CA TYR A 66 5.39 -21.68 12.43
C TYR A 66 5.16 -22.91 13.31
N SER A 67 6.16 -23.79 13.31
CA SER A 67 6.21 -24.91 14.22
C SER A 67 7.17 -24.61 15.39
N TYR A 68 6.96 -25.29 16.47
CA TYR A 68 7.84 -25.21 17.64
C TYR A 68 7.88 -26.56 18.36
N ASP A 69 8.69 -26.65 19.39
CA ASP A 69 8.87 -27.86 20.17
C ASP A 69 9.28 -29.04 19.26
N ASN A 70 10.38 -28.82 18.53
CA ASN A 70 10.94 -29.77 17.55
C ASN A 70 9.93 -30.20 16.50
N ASP A 71 9.19 -29.22 15.96
CA ASP A 71 8.19 -29.41 14.92
C ASP A 71 6.98 -30.27 15.34
N THR A 72 6.76 -30.45 16.62
CA THR A 72 5.63 -31.26 17.12
C THR A 72 4.36 -30.42 17.29
N LYS A 73 4.49 -29.10 17.37
CA LYS A 73 3.37 -28.17 17.58
C LYS A 73 3.45 -27.04 16.59
N THR A 74 2.29 -26.43 16.31
CA THR A 74 2.22 -25.30 15.39
C THR A 74 1.42 -24.16 16.02
N ASN A 75 1.70 -22.95 15.56
CA ASN A 75 0.96 -21.76 15.95
C ASN A 75 0.92 -20.78 14.80
N VAL A 76 -0.04 -19.87 14.86
CA VAL A 76 -0.21 -18.80 13.87
C VAL A 76 -0.18 -17.47 14.62
N ILE A 77 0.65 -16.55 14.13
CA ILE A 77 0.66 -15.17 14.61
C ILE A 77 -0.12 -14.34 13.61
N ASN A 78 -0.96 -13.46 14.15
CA ASN A 78 -1.71 -12.50 13.33
C ASN A 78 -1.38 -11.11 13.86
N GLU A 79 -0.75 -10.28 13.01
CA GLU A 79 -0.39 -8.92 13.35
C GLU A 79 -0.96 -7.95 12.32
N THR A 80 -1.54 -6.87 12.78
CA THR A 80 -1.99 -5.80 11.89
C THR A 80 -0.89 -4.75 11.81
N ILE A 81 -0.45 -4.47 10.60
CA ILE A 81 0.57 -3.45 10.35
C ILE A 81 -0.10 -2.27 9.66
N LYS A 82 0.08 -1.09 10.26
CA LYS A 82 -0.41 0.17 9.70
C LYS A 82 0.74 0.88 9.01
N TYR A 83 0.43 1.56 7.92
CA TYR A 83 1.43 2.35 7.22
C TYR A 83 0.83 3.68 6.76
N ASN A 84 1.71 4.64 6.57
CA ASN A 84 1.38 5.92 5.97
C ASN A 84 2.55 6.30 5.08
N GLU A 85 2.32 6.31 3.77
CA GLU A 85 3.37 6.54 2.80
C GLU A 85 3.07 7.81 2.01
N LEU A 86 4.11 8.57 1.73
CA LEU A 86 4.00 9.77 0.91
C LEU A 86 4.63 9.49 -0.46
N ILE A 87 3.89 9.83 -1.51
CA ILE A 87 4.31 9.57 -2.88
C ILE A 87 4.36 10.89 -3.63
N ASN A 88 5.47 11.16 -4.30
CA ASN A 88 5.61 12.33 -5.15
C ASN A 88 4.79 12.15 -6.42
N VAL A 89 4.15 13.22 -6.84
CA VAL A 89 3.37 13.24 -8.07
C VAL A 89 3.99 14.29 -8.99
N LYS A 90 4.21 13.93 -10.24
CA LYS A 90 4.83 14.81 -11.22
C LYS A 90 3.77 15.69 -11.85
N THR A 91 3.20 16.58 -11.05
CA THR A 91 2.21 17.53 -11.53
C THR A 91 2.07 18.66 -10.54
N LYS A 92 1.35 19.69 -10.95
CA LYS A 92 0.97 20.76 -10.05
C LYS A 92 -0.21 20.31 -9.22
N LEU A 93 -0.08 20.32 -7.92
CA LEU A 93 -1.16 19.98 -7.00
C LEU A 93 -1.92 21.22 -6.52
N ASP A 94 -1.81 22.32 -7.28
CA ASP A 94 -2.61 23.53 -7.02
C ASP A 94 -4.00 23.44 -7.63
N VAL A 95 -4.26 22.38 -8.37
CA VAL A 95 -5.62 22.09 -8.85
C VAL A 95 -6.44 21.58 -7.70
N ASP A 96 -7.63 22.16 -7.53
CA ASP A 96 -8.50 21.81 -6.43
C ASP A 96 -9.21 20.50 -6.72
N PHE A 97 -9.06 19.53 -5.83
CA PHE A 97 -9.76 18.25 -5.91
C PHE A 97 -9.93 17.66 -4.51
N ASN A 98 -10.90 16.76 -4.39
CA ASN A 98 -11.18 16.09 -3.12
C ASN A 98 -10.29 14.85 -2.96
N ASP A 99 -10.00 14.47 -1.73
CA ASP A 99 -9.26 13.25 -1.44
C ASP A 99 -9.93 12.02 -2.06
N SER A 100 -11.26 12.02 -2.14
CA SER A 100 -12.00 10.91 -2.75
C SER A 100 -11.75 10.75 -4.25
N GLU A 101 -11.17 11.75 -4.89
CA GLU A 101 -10.84 11.71 -6.32
C GLU A 101 -9.46 11.12 -6.59
N ILE A 102 -8.69 10.89 -5.55
CA ILE A 102 -7.37 10.27 -5.67
C ILE A 102 -7.56 8.78 -5.89
N ILE A 103 -6.95 8.27 -6.95
CA ILE A 103 -6.99 6.85 -7.25
C ILE A 103 -5.69 6.23 -6.78
N VAL A 104 -5.80 5.27 -5.87
CA VAL A 104 -4.66 4.49 -5.41
C VAL A 104 -4.72 3.13 -6.08
N ARG A 105 -3.65 2.77 -6.76
CA ARG A 105 -3.53 1.47 -7.40
C ARG A 105 -2.48 0.65 -6.70
N VAL A 106 -2.78 -0.61 -6.44
CA VAL A 106 -1.80 -1.53 -5.89
C VAL A 106 -1.10 -2.19 -7.06
N LEU A 107 0.11 -1.73 -7.35
CA LEU A 107 0.91 -2.26 -8.46
C LEU A 107 1.57 -3.57 -8.07
N LYS A 108 1.92 -3.71 -6.80
CA LYS A 108 2.39 -4.96 -6.22
C LYS A 108 1.73 -5.10 -4.86
N GLN A 109 0.98 -6.17 -4.68
CA GLN A 109 0.34 -6.46 -3.40
C GLN A 109 1.40 -6.64 -2.31
N PRO A 110 1.10 -6.22 -1.06
CA PRO A 110 2.02 -6.49 0.02
C PRO A 110 2.34 -7.97 0.10
N SER A 111 3.61 -8.28 0.13
CA SER A 111 4.07 -9.66 0.20
C SER A 111 5.16 -9.80 1.25
N CYS A 112 5.22 -10.96 1.84
CA CYS A 112 6.13 -11.30 2.91
C CYS A 112 7.32 -12.07 2.32
N GLY A 113 8.53 -11.68 2.72
CA GLY A 113 9.75 -12.36 2.26
C GLY A 113 10.82 -12.36 3.31
N ASN A 114 11.89 -13.10 3.07
CA ASN A 114 13.06 -13.20 3.94
C ASN A 114 12.69 -13.50 5.39
N VAL A 115 11.78 -14.44 5.59
CA VAL A 115 11.29 -14.78 6.92
C VAL A 115 12.35 -15.62 7.63
N GLN A 116 12.81 -15.14 8.79
CA GLN A 116 13.87 -15.77 9.53
C GLN A 116 13.53 -15.85 11.00
N ILE A 117 13.96 -16.93 11.64
CA ILE A 117 13.83 -17.11 13.06
C ILE A 117 15.08 -16.53 13.74
N ASN A 118 14.86 -15.67 14.71
CA ASN A 118 15.93 -15.07 15.48
C ASN A 118 15.60 -15.18 16.98
N GLY A 119 15.99 -16.30 17.58
CA GLY A 119 15.63 -16.58 18.97
C GLY A 119 14.11 -16.71 19.12
N ASN A 120 13.52 -15.85 19.97
CA ASN A 120 12.09 -15.81 20.18
C ASN A 120 11.40 -14.74 19.32
N THR A 121 12.06 -14.31 18.26
CA THR A 121 11.45 -13.39 17.30
C THR A 121 11.44 -14.00 15.91
N ILE A 122 10.51 -13.54 15.11
CA ILE A 122 10.47 -13.85 13.67
C ILE A 122 10.64 -12.54 12.93
N ASP A 123 11.69 -12.46 12.12
CA ASP A 123 12.00 -11.30 11.30
C ASP A 123 11.53 -11.54 9.88
N PHE A 124 10.97 -10.52 9.25
CA PHE A 124 10.47 -10.64 7.89
C PHE A 124 10.47 -9.28 7.20
N ASP A 125 10.46 -9.31 5.87
CA ASP A 125 10.35 -8.12 5.04
C ASP A 125 9.00 -8.08 4.38
N ILE A 126 8.44 -6.88 4.26
CA ILE A 126 7.23 -6.64 3.48
C ILE A 126 7.60 -5.76 2.30
N GLU A 127 7.23 -6.20 1.12
CA GLU A 127 7.37 -5.43 -0.12
C GLU A 127 5.99 -5.08 -0.66
N LYS A 128 5.84 -3.86 -1.18
CA LYS A 128 4.65 -3.44 -1.88
C LYS A 128 4.99 -2.32 -2.84
N GLU A 129 4.19 -2.15 -3.88
CA GLU A 129 4.31 -1.01 -4.77
C GLU A 129 2.94 -0.38 -4.95
N LEU A 130 2.88 0.94 -4.74
CA LEU A 130 1.65 1.70 -4.84
C LEU A 130 1.77 2.74 -5.93
N GLY A 131 0.71 2.91 -6.68
CA GLY A 131 0.59 3.95 -7.69
C GLY A 131 -0.52 4.92 -7.33
N ILE A 132 -0.35 6.15 -7.75
CA ILE A 132 -1.30 7.23 -7.49
C ILE A 132 -1.66 7.88 -8.81
N GLU A 133 -2.94 8.19 -8.97
CA GLU A 133 -3.44 9.01 -10.07
C GLU A 133 -4.30 10.13 -9.51
N VAL A 134 -4.05 11.32 -9.99
CA VAL A 134 -4.76 12.54 -9.56
C VAL A 134 -5.50 13.09 -10.77
N PRO A 135 -6.80 13.37 -10.64
CA PRO A 135 -7.60 13.86 -11.76
C PRO A 135 -7.29 15.31 -12.11
N ASP A 136 -7.60 15.68 -13.34
CA ASP A 136 -7.51 17.05 -13.82
C ASP A 136 -8.83 17.47 -14.47
N ASP A 137 -9.50 18.40 -13.84
CA ASP A 137 -10.74 18.94 -14.37
C ASP A 137 -10.50 19.97 -15.48
N TYR A 138 -9.27 20.42 -15.65
CA TYR A 138 -8.96 21.41 -16.66
C TYR A 138 -9.15 20.92 -18.08
N VAL A 139 -9.00 19.63 -18.30
CA VAL A 139 -9.20 19.08 -19.62
C VAL A 139 -10.61 19.34 -20.11
N ALA A 140 -11.58 19.26 -19.22
CA ALA A 140 -12.96 19.56 -19.55
C ALA A 140 -13.13 21.01 -19.98
N ILE A 141 -12.46 21.92 -19.29
CA ILE A 141 -12.52 23.35 -19.60
C ILE A 141 -11.84 23.64 -20.95
N GLY A 142 -10.70 23.04 -21.17
CA GLY A 142 -9.98 23.21 -22.40
C GLY A 142 -10.74 22.72 -23.63
N ALA A 143 -11.56 21.71 -23.47
CA ALA A 143 -12.36 21.15 -24.57
C ALA A 143 -13.42 22.11 -25.07
N ASP A 144 -13.85 23.03 -24.25
CA ASP A 144 -14.88 24.00 -24.61
C ASP A 144 -14.34 25.24 -25.30
N ALA A 145 -13.08 25.39 -25.35
CA ALA A 145 -12.47 26.59 -25.93
C ALA A 145 -12.57 26.63 -27.45
#